data_67755affe0b25843790e0c37707b9385
#
_entry.id   67755affe0b25843790e0c37707b9385
#
_cell.length_a   1.000
_cell.length_b   1.000
_cell.length_c   1.000
_cell.angle_alpha   90.00
_cell.angle_beta   90.00
_cell.angle_gamma   90.00
#
_symmetry.space_group_name_H-M   'P 1'
#
loop_
_entity.id
_entity.type
_entity.pdbx_description
1 polymer ?
#
loop_
_entity_poly.entity_id
_entity_poly.type
_entity_poly.pdbx_seq_one_letter_code
_entity_poly.pdbx_strand_id
1 'polypeptide(L)'
;MINHDGVAAKRRAMIQMHGQLQKSTLPYKPLTEPAGMDWINREFVRDYKVKCKYPEEDIVEALRSLGKRTVKDEYNCTGCGYDSCRALAEAMLSGNAHREICVSCMRQEAQEKASVLLQKMPYGVVTVDDHLKVVEANRKFAEIMGDELMQVYKAVPGLKGVDIRRVLPFHNLFESLLQSGGEMIEHDVREGDNFYHLSLVTIQQYKMVCGIIQNLRAPEMQYELLT
;
A
#
# COMPACT_ATOMS: atom_id res chain seq x y z
N MET A 1 -19.04 -12.69 -0.13
CA MET A 1 -19.28 -11.24 0.11
C MET A 1 -19.73 -11.08 1.55
N ILE A 2 -18.88 -10.60 2.45
CA ILE A 2 -19.26 -10.26 3.82
C ILE A 2 -19.99 -8.93 3.73
N ASN A 3 -21.29 -8.96 4.07
CA ASN A 3 -22.14 -7.77 4.05
C ASN A 3 -21.68 -6.81 5.16
N HIS A 4 -20.86 -5.82 4.82
CA HIS A 4 -20.33 -4.82 5.75
C HIS A 4 -21.42 -4.04 6.49
N ASP A 5 -22.58 -3.86 5.88
CA ASP A 5 -23.73 -3.20 6.50
C ASP A 5 -24.30 -4.01 7.69
N GLY A 6 -24.25 -5.35 7.63
CA GLY A 6 -24.68 -6.21 8.72
C GLY A 6 -23.79 -6.11 9.96
N VAL A 7 -22.47 -5.92 9.80
CA VAL A 7 -21.53 -5.78 10.92
C VAL A 7 -21.71 -4.43 11.61
N ALA A 8 -21.86 -3.36 10.85
CA ALA A 8 -22.09 -2.01 11.39
C ALA A 8 -23.45 -1.91 12.10
N ALA A 9 -24.48 -2.58 11.58
CA ALA A 9 -25.79 -2.65 12.23
C ALA A 9 -25.74 -3.43 13.57
N LYS A 10 -25.05 -4.59 13.58
CA LYS A 10 -24.86 -5.37 14.82
C LYS A 10 -24.08 -4.59 15.88
N ARG A 11 -23.02 -3.87 15.48
CA ARG A 11 -22.23 -3.04 16.38
C ARG A 11 -23.07 -1.89 16.99
N ARG A 12 -23.89 -1.22 16.19
CA ARG A 12 -24.83 -0.19 16.66
C ARG A 12 -25.86 -0.76 17.64
N ALA A 13 -26.43 -1.91 17.34
CA ALA A 13 -27.39 -2.59 18.22
C ALA A 13 -26.74 -2.97 19.57
N MET A 14 -25.50 -3.46 19.57
CA MET A 14 -24.77 -3.77 20.80
C MET A 14 -24.49 -2.52 21.65
N ILE A 15 -24.10 -1.40 21.02
CA ILE A 15 -23.87 -0.12 21.71
C ILE A 15 -25.17 0.41 22.32
N GLN A 16 -26.30 0.32 21.59
CA GLN A 16 -27.61 0.70 22.12
C GLN A 16 -28.05 -0.18 23.29
N MET A 17 -27.89 -1.51 23.18
CA MET A 17 -28.17 -2.43 24.28
C MET A 17 -27.33 -2.13 25.52
N HIS A 18 -26.04 -1.87 25.35
CA HIS A 18 -25.14 -1.49 26.45
C HIS A 18 -25.60 -0.18 27.12
N GLY A 19 -25.96 0.83 26.34
CA GLY A 19 -26.50 2.09 26.85
C GLY A 19 -27.84 1.94 27.60
N GLN A 20 -28.68 0.98 27.19
CA GLN A 20 -29.92 0.65 27.89
C GLN A 20 -29.65 -0.11 29.20
N LEU A 21 -28.68 -1.03 29.20
CA LEU A 21 -28.28 -1.79 30.39
C LEU A 21 -27.68 -0.89 31.48
N GLN A 22 -26.90 0.16 31.08
CA GLN A 22 -26.38 1.14 32.03
C GLN A 22 -27.44 2.04 32.64
N LYS A 23 -28.61 2.19 32.00
CA LYS A 23 -29.75 2.96 32.53
C LYS A 23 -30.69 2.12 33.42
N SER A 24 -30.52 0.79 33.46
CA SER A 24 -31.29 -0.06 34.33
C SER A 24 -30.74 0.06 35.75
N THR A 25 -31.48 0.72 36.61
CA THR A 25 -31.22 0.88 38.06
C THR A 25 -31.59 -0.38 38.86
N LEU A 26 -31.46 -1.54 38.25
CA LEU A 26 -31.62 -2.79 39.00
C LEU A 26 -30.46 -2.89 40.00
N PRO A 27 -30.74 -3.01 41.31
CA PRO A 27 -29.69 -3.17 42.30
C PRO A 27 -28.88 -4.41 41.96
N TYR A 28 -27.59 -4.24 41.77
CA TYR A 28 -26.64 -5.34 41.63
C TYR A 28 -26.76 -6.21 42.87
N LYS A 29 -27.39 -7.37 42.70
CA LYS A 29 -27.38 -8.39 43.72
C LYS A 29 -26.17 -9.27 43.45
N PRO A 30 -25.13 -9.24 44.32
CA PRO A 30 -24.01 -10.13 44.12
C PRO A 30 -24.56 -11.57 44.10
N LEU A 31 -24.19 -12.31 43.09
CA LEU A 31 -24.43 -13.74 43.00
C LEU A 31 -23.70 -14.33 44.20
N THR A 32 -24.47 -14.61 45.30
CA THR A 32 -23.96 -15.47 46.36
C THR A 32 -23.67 -16.81 45.69
N GLU A 33 -22.44 -17.27 45.77
CA GLU A 33 -22.02 -18.53 45.20
C GLU A 33 -23.02 -19.63 45.55
N PRO A 34 -23.76 -20.20 44.58
CA PRO A 34 -24.58 -21.36 44.90
C PRO A 34 -23.65 -22.53 45.15
N ALA A 35 -23.79 -23.16 46.29
CA ALA A 35 -23.10 -24.41 46.60
C ALA A 35 -23.31 -25.39 45.42
N GLY A 36 -22.26 -25.76 44.72
CA GLY A 36 -22.31 -26.68 43.58
C GLY A 36 -21.92 -26.11 42.20
N MET A 37 -21.14 -25.05 42.15
CA MET A 37 -20.64 -24.48 40.87
C MET A 37 -19.41 -25.18 40.27
N ASP A 38 -19.03 -26.36 40.72
CA ASP A 38 -17.90 -27.13 40.17
C ASP A 38 -18.02 -27.43 38.67
N TRP A 39 -19.24 -27.39 38.14
CA TRP A 39 -19.48 -27.56 36.70
C TRP A 39 -19.14 -26.33 35.84
N ILE A 40 -18.94 -25.16 36.46
CA ILE A 40 -18.55 -23.93 35.75
C ILE A 40 -17.02 -23.79 35.66
N ASN A 41 -16.25 -24.45 36.54
CA ASN A 41 -14.81 -24.49 36.51
C ASN A 41 -14.34 -25.43 35.39
N ARG A 42 -14.35 -24.96 34.15
CA ARG A 42 -13.65 -25.63 33.08
C ARG A 42 -12.20 -25.13 33.04
N GLU A 43 -11.27 -26.01 33.45
CA GLU A 43 -9.87 -25.82 33.09
C GLU A 43 -9.72 -26.00 31.60
N PHE A 44 -9.42 -24.93 30.91
CA PHE A 44 -8.96 -24.98 29.51
C PHE A 44 -7.51 -25.42 29.54
N VAL A 45 -7.25 -26.71 29.49
CA VAL A 45 -5.93 -27.25 29.25
C VAL A 45 -5.57 -26.88 27.80
N ARG A 46 -4.63 -25.98 27.66
CA ARG A 46 -4.04 -25.69 26.34
C ARG A 46 -3.24 -26.91 25.90
N ASP A 47 -3.85 -27.74 25.06
CA ASP A 47 -3.15 -28.84 24.43
C ASP A 47 -2.28 -28.25 23.27
N TYR A 48 -1.07 -27.81 23.61
CA TYR A 48 -0.10 -27.21 22.68
C TYR A 48 0.68 -28.23 21.85
N LYS A 49 0.32 -29.45 21.85
CA LYS A 49 0.89 -30.44 20.91
C LYS A 49 0.18 -30.34 19.57
N VAL A 50 0.31 -29.19 18.91
CA VAL A 50 0.07 -29.12 17.46
C VAL A 50 1.20 -29.93 16.80
N LYS A 51 0.99 -31.22 16.64
CA LYS A 51 1.79 -31.99 15.69
C LYS A 51 1.52 -31.37 14.33
N CYS A 52 2.59 -30.96 13.62
CA CYS A 52 2.50 -30.55 12.23
C CYS A 52 1.67 -31.59 11.49
N LYS A 53 0.49 -31.20 11.03
CA LYS A 53 -0.50 -32.11 10.44
C LYS A 53 -0.13 -32.46 9.00
N TYR A 54 0.75 -31.68 8.41
CA TYR A 54 1.14 -31.70 7.00
C TYR A 54 2.64 -31.99 6.84
N PRO A 55 3.05 -32.65 5.75
CA PRO A 55 4.44 -32.82 5.38
C PRO A 55 5.14 -31.47 5.24
N GLU A 56 6.44 -31.41 5.53
CA GLU A 56 7.23 -30.19 5.40
C GLU A 56 7.21 -29.61 3.98
N GLU A 57 7.15 -30.49 2.97
CA GLU A 57 7.10 -30.14 1.56
C GLU A 57 5.86 -29.31 1.23
N ASP A 58 4.69 -29.72 1.73
CA ASP A 58 3.41 -29.02 1.53
C ASP A 58 3.43 -27.64 2.23
N ILE A 59 4.00 -27.57 3.43
CA ILE A 59 4.14 -26.31 4.18
C ILE A 59 5.05 -25.34 3.41
N VAL A 60 6.17 -25.83 2.88
CA VAL A 60 7.09 -25.02 2.06
C VAL A 60 6.42 -24.54 0.78
N GLU A 61 5.61 -25.37 0.12
CA GLU A 61 4.87 -24.97 -1.08
C GLU A 61 3.83 -23.88 -0.74
N ALA A 62 3.10 -24.04 0.36
CA ALA A 62 2.16 -23.03 0.83
C ALA A 62 2.88 -21.72 1.18
N LEU A 63 4.06 -21.77 1.82
CA LEU A 63 4.89 -20.59 2.09
C LEU A 63 5.38 -19.91 0.80
N ARG A 64 5.76 -20.69 -0.21
CA ARG A 64 6.13 -20.15 -1.54
C ARG A 64 4.96 -19.41 -2.20
N SER A 65 3.75 -19.91 -2.06
CA SER A 65 2.55 -19.22 -2.56
C SER A 65 2.33 -17.85 -1.89
N LEU A 66 2.82 -17.68 -0.66
CA LEU A 66 2.84 -16.40 0.08
C LEU A 66 4.06 -15.52 -0.27
N GLY A 67 4.84 -15.88 -1.29
CA GLY A 67 6.06 -15.15 -1.67
C GLY A 67 7.26 -15.41 -0.73
N LYS A 68 7.16 -16.38 0.19
CA LYS A 68 8.21 -16.73 1.16
C LYS A 68 9.04 -17.88 0.62
N ARG A 69 10.19 -17.55 0.05
CA ARG A 69 11.09 -18.54 -0.60
C ARG A 69 12.16 -19.06 0.32
N THR A 70 12.53 -18.27 1.33
CA THR A 70 13.58 -18.58 2.31
C THR A 70 13.06 -18.36 3.73
N VAL A 71 13.75 -18.94 4.71
CA VAL A 71 13.42 -18.73 6.13
C VAL A 71 13.51 -17.25 6.52
N LYS A 72 14.34 -16.45 5.84
CA LYS A 72 14.46 -15.01 6.08
C LYS A 72 13.19 -14.23 5.65
N ASP A 73 12.42 -14.79 4.74
CA ASP A 73 11.16 -14.19 4.27
C ASP A 73 9.99 -14.49 5.23
N GLU A 74 10.20 -15.41 6.18
CA GLU A 74 9.25 -15.73 7.23
C GLU A 74 9.31 -14.70 8.35
N TYR A 75 8.75 -13.50 8.12
CA TYR A 75 8.79 -12.37 9.08
C TYR A 75 8.06 -12.65 10.40
N ASN A 76 7.19 -13.66 10.45
CA ASN A 76 6.38 -14.00 11.63
C ASN A 76 5.74 -12.77 12.30
N CYS A 77 5.24 -11.83 11.45
CA CYS A 77 4.78 -10.51 11.88
C CYS A 77 3.41 -10.53 12.60
N THR A 78 2.78 -11.68 12.75
CA THR A 78 1.47 -11.90 13.39
C THR A 78 0.31 -11.06 12.85
N GLY A 79 0.55 -10.19 11.88
CA GLY A 79 -0.47 -9.28 11.32
C GLY A 79 -1.66 -9.98 10.65
N CYS A 80 -1.52 -11.25 10.27
CA CYS A 80 -2.60 -12.10 9.77
C CYS A 80 -3.40 -12.81 10.87
N GLY A 81 -3.03 -12.64 12.14
CA GLY A 81 -3.66 -13.28 13.29
C GLY A 81 -3.13 -14.68 13.63
N TYR A 82 -2.13 -15.18 12.89
CA TYR A 82 -1.42 -16.42 13.19
C TYR A 82 -0.07 -16.15 13.84
N ASP A 83 0.36 -17.03 14.75
CA ASP A 83 1.59 -16.85 15.53
C ASP A 83 2.87 -16.94 14.68
N SER A 84 2.79 -17.61 13.53
CA SER A 84 3.92 -17.75 12.60
C SER A 84 3.44 -17.87 11.16
N CYS A 85 4.35 -17.62 10.20
CA CYS A 85 4.08 -17.82 8.78
C CYS A 85 3.76 -19.30 8.48
N ARG A 86 4.37 -20.23 9.22
CA ARG A 86 4.12 -21.67 9.10
C ARG A 86 2.72 -22.03 9.61
N ALA A 87 2.28 -21.44 10.72
CA ALA A 87 0.92 -21.65 11.23
C ALA A 87 -0.14 -21.14 10.23
N LEU A 88 0.12 -20.03 9.54
CA LEU A 88 -0.72 -19.59 8.43
C LEU A 88 -0.72 -20.59 7.27
N ALA A 89 0.44 -21.11 6.88
CA ALA A 89 0.56 -22.11 5.82
C ALA A 89 -0.24 -23.39 6.16
N GLU A 90 -0.13 -23.90 7.38
CA GLU A 90 -0.93 -25.04 7.85
C GLU A 90 -2.45 -24.76 7.84
N ALA A 91 -2.84 -23.54 8.22
CA ALA A 91 -4.23 -23.10 8.15
C ALA A 91 -4.75 -23.01 6.71
N MET A 92 -3.90 -22.62 5.76
CA MET A 92 -4.25 -22.63 4.34
C MET A 92 -4.41 -24.05 3.82
N LEU A 93 -3.52 -24.98 4.16
CA LEU A 93 -3.62 -26.38 3.77
C LEU A 93 -4.88 -27.05 4.35
N SER A 94 -5.33 -26.60 5.52
CA SER A 94 -6.57 -27.09 6.14
C SER A 94 -7.84 -26.40 5.61
N GLY A 95 -7.72 -25.44 4.71
CA GLY A 95 -8.85 -24.67 4.18
C GLY A 95 -9.41 -23.60 5.15
N ASN A 96 -8.74 -23.36 6.28
CA ASN A 96 -9.19 -22.41 7.31
C ASN A 96 -8.65 -20.98 7.08
N ALA A 97 -7.74 -20.80 6.12
CA ALA A 97 -7.16 -19.51 5.79
C ALA A 97 -6.94 -19.38 4.28
N HIS A 98 -6.87 -18.14 3.80
CA HIS A 98 -6.54 -17.78 2.43
C HIS A 98 -5.29 -16.90 2.41
N ARG A 99 -4.57 -16.91 1.27
CA ARG A 99 -3.32 -16.13 1.12
C ARG A 99 -3.54 -14.62 1.30
N GLU A 100 -4.73 -14.13 0.97
CA GLU A 100 -5.10 -12.71 1.01
C GLU A 100 -5.09 -12.12 2.43
N ILE A 101 -5.10 -12.94 3.48
CA ILE A 101 -4.98 -12.44 4.86
C ILE A 101 -3.54 -12.13 5.26
N CYS A 102 -2.54 -12.59 4.49
CA CYS A 102 -1.13 -12.31 4.76
C CYS A 102 -0.78 -10.85 4.44
N VAL A 103 -0.63 -10.02 5.47
CA VAL A 103 -0.35 -8.58 5.33
C VAL A 103 0.92 -8.31 4.52
N SER A 104 2.00 -9.07 4.75
CA SER A 104 3.25 -8.91 4.01
C SER A 104 3.10 -9.28 2.53
N CYS A 105 2.34 -10.33 2.21
CA CYS A 105 2.04 -10.73 0.84
C CYS A 105 1.19 -9.68 0.13
N MET A 106 0.11 -9.22 0.75
CA MET A 106 -0.76 -8.17 0.19
C MET A 106 0.01 -6.88 -0.08
N ARG A 107 0.87 -6.46 0.86
CA ARG A 107 1.71 -5.27 0.68
C ARG A 107 2.66 -5.42 -0.49
N GLN A 108 3.33 -6.57 -0.61
CA GLN A 108 4.25 -6.86 -1.70
C GLN A 108 3.52 -6.86 -3.04
N GLU A 109 2.38 -7.54 -3.16
CA GLU A 109 1.57 -7.56 -4.39
C GLU A 109 1.08 -6.16 -4.80
N ALA A 110 0.64 -5.36 -3.84
CA ALA A 110 0.22 -3.98 -4.12
C ALA A 110 1.39 -3.13 -4.63
N GLN A 111 2.56 -3.29 -4.03
CA GLN A 111 3.78 -2.59 -4.41
C GLN A 111 4.29 -3.02 -5.79
N GLU A 112 4.26 -4.32 -6.10
CA GLU A 112 4.62 -4.85 -7.41
C GLU A 112 3.65 -4.38 -8.50
N LYS A 113 2.34 -4.40 -8.25
CA LYS A 113 1.33 -3.89 -9.18
C LYS A 113 1.53 -2.40 -9.46
N ALA A 114 1.75 -1.59 -8.41
CA ALA A 114 2.02 -0.16 -8.56
C ALA A 114 3.29 0.08 -9.38
N SER A 115 4.37 -0.65 -9.10
CA SER A 115 5.63 -0.54 -9.83
C SER A 115 5.48 -0.91 -11.31
N VAL A 116 4.78 -2.01 -11.60
CA VAL A 116 4.53 -2.43 -13.00
C VAL A 116 3.72 -1.38 -13.76
N LEU A 117 2.66 -0.84 -13.14
CA LEU A 117 1.87 0.22 -13.76
C LEU A 117 2.73 1.45 -14.05
N LEU A 118 3.51 1.91 -13.07
CA LEU A 118 4.40 3.07 -13.23
C LEU A 118 5.41 2.87 -14.37
N GLN A 119 6.01 1.67 -14.47
CA GLN A 119 6.98 1.35 -15.50
C GLN A 119 6.39 1.19 -16.92
N LYS A 120 5.10 0.83 -17.00
CA LYS A 120 4.40 0.62 -18.28
C LYS A 120 3.63 1.84 -18.76
N MET A 121 3.54 2.89 -17.95
CA MET A 121 2.90 4.14 -18.35
C MET A 121 3.60 4.75 -19.57
N PRO A 122 2.84 5.24 -20.58
CA PRO A 122 3.42 5.91 -21.75
C PRO A 122 3.95 7.33 -21.44
N TYR A 123 3.66 7.82 -20.23
CA TYR A 123 4.07 9.14 -19.75
C TYR A 123 5.29 9.05 -18.84
N GLY A 124 6.11 10.11 -18.84
CA GLY A 124 7.15 10.29 -17.84
C GLY A 124 6.52 10.63 -16.49
N VAL A 125 6.88 9.89 -15.45
CA VAL A 125 6.40 10.16 -14.07
C VAL A 125 7.62 10.36 -13.19
N VAL A 126 7.59 11.43 -12.40
CA VAL A 126 8.60 11.73 -11.39
C VAL A 126 7.93 12.26 -10.12
N THR A 127 8.36 11.78 -8.97
CA THR A 127 7.89 12.25 -7.66
C THR A 127 9.09 12.86 -6.92
N VAL A 128 8.90 14.04 -6.37
CA VAL A 128 9.92 14.79 -5.61
C VAL A 128 9.42 15.08 -4.20
N ASP A 129 10.35 15.15 -3.24
CA ASP A 129 10.09 15.57 -1.88
C ASP A 129 10.15 17.11 -1.71
N ASP A 130 9.95 17.59 -0.50
CA ASP A 130 10.00 19.01 -0.12
C ASP A 130 11.39 19.63 -0.24
N HIS A 131 12.44 18.82 -0.43
CA HIS A 131 13.81 19.25 -0.70
C HIS A 131 14.18 19.19 -2.18
N LEU A 132 13.21 18.98 -3.08
CA LEU A 132 13.40 18.80 -4.52
C LEU A 132 14.30 17.60 -4.89
N LYS A 133 14.31 16.57 -4.01
CA LYS A 133 14.96 15.30 -4.30
C LYS A 133 13.97 14.33 -4.92
N VAL A 134 14.41 13.63 -5.95
CA VAL A 134 13.60 12.58 -6.59
C VAL A 134 13.42 11.42 -5.61
N VAL A 135 12.16 11.12 -5.29
CA VAL A 135 11.76 9.96 -4.51
C VAL A 135 11.65 8.73 -5.41
N GLU A 136 11.02 8.92 -6.58
CA GLU A 136 10.86 7.88 -7.58
C GLU A 136 10.62 8.51 -8.96
N ALA A 137 11.15 7.88 -9.99
CA ALA A 137 10.87 8.20 -11.38
C ALA A 137 10.74 6.91 -12.21
N ASN A 138 9.88 6.93 -13.23
CA ASN A 138 9.80 5.81 -14.14
C ASN A 138 10.84 5.92 -15.28
N ARG A 139 11.04 4.83 -15.99
CA ARG A 139 11.96 4.78 -17.12
C ARG A 139 11.56 5.77 -18.22
N LYS A 140 10.26 5.93 -18.45
CA LYS A 140 9.73 6.82 -19.48
C LYS A 140 10.09 8.28 -19.25
N PHE A 141 10.15 8.73 -17.99
CA PHE A 141 10.65 10.05 -17.63
C PHE A 141 12.10 10.26 -18.11
N ALA A 142 12.97 9.29 -17.83
CA ALA A 142 14.36 9.38 -18.28
C ALA A 142 14.51 9.36 -19.82
N GLU A 143 13.67 8.58 -20.52
CA GLU A 143 13.64 8.55 -21.98
C GLU A 143 13.19 9.90 -22.60
N ILE A 144 12.17 10.53 -22.00
CA ILE A 144 11.65 11.83 -22.46
C ILE A 144 12.67 12.94 -22.26
N MET A 145 13.41 12.90 -21.14
CA MET A 145 14.40 13.94 -20.81
C MET A 145 15.73 13.78 -21.55
N GLY A 146 15.96 12.65 -22.22
CA GLY A 146 17.10 12.44 -23.10
C GLY A 146 18.14 11.45 -22.58
N ASP A 147 19.14 11.20 -23.44
CA ASP A 147 20.11 10.12 -23.24
C ASP A 147 20.99 10.31 -21.99
N GLU A 148 21.33 11.54 -21.65
CA GLU A 148 22.13 11.84 -20.45
C GLU A 148 21.42 11.38 -19.18
N LEU A 149 20.14 11.73 -19.03
CA LEU A 149 19.37 11.30 -17.88
C LEU A 149 19.11 9.79 -17.90
N MET A 150 18.99 9.20 -19.07
CA MET A 150 18.84 7.75 -19.20
C MET A 150 20.10 7.00 -18.72
N GLN A 151 21.29 7.54 -18.90
CA GLN A 151 22.52 6.97 -18.33
C GLN A 151 22.51 7.04 -16.79
N VAL A 152 22.12 8.20 -16.23
CA VAL A 152 21.95 8.35 -14.78
C VAL A 152 20.90 7.36 -14.23
N TYR A 153 19.78 7.19 -14.95
CA TYR A 153 18.73 6.25 -14.56
C TYR A 153 19.22 4.79 -14.52
N LYS A 154 20.09 4.40 -15.46
CA LYS A 154 20.72 3.06 -15.45
C LYS A 154 21.63 2.84 -14.24
N ALA A 155 22.33 3.88 -13.82
CA ALA A 155 23.24 3.84 -12.66
C ALA A 155 22.45 3.92 -11.33
N VAL A 156 21.38 4.72 -11.29
CA VAL A 156 20.54 4.95 -10.12
C VAL A 156 19.07 4.69 -10.52
N PRO A 157 18.59 3.46 -10.45
CA PRO A 157 17.22 3.11 -10.83
C PRO A 157 16.19 3.94 -10.05
N GLY A 158 15.23 4.53 -10.77
CA GLY A 158 14.23 5.42 -10.19
C GLY A 158 14.74 6.82 -9.85
N LEU A 159 16.00 7.15 -10.16
CA LEU A 159 16.68 8.43 -9.88
C LEU A 159 16.61 8.84 -8.40
N LYS A 160 16.50 7.89 -7.48
CA LYS A 160 16.31 8.15 -6.05
C LYS A 160 17.42 9.04 -5.46
N GLY A 161 17.00 10.15 -4.81
CA GLY A 161 17.89 11.11 -4.17
C GLY A 161 18.58 12.09 -5.14
N VAL A 162 18.36 11.97 -6.45
CA VAL A 162 18.86 12.93 -7.45
C VAL A 162 18.13 14.26 -7.26
N ASP A 163 18.85 15.36 -7.35
CA ASP A 163 18.27 16.70 -7.28
C ASP A 163 17.57 17.03 -8.60
N ILE A 164 16.25 17.29 -8.55
CA ILE A 164 15.45 17.55 -9.75
C ILE A 164 15.94 18.78 -10.52
N ARG A 165 16.53 19.76 -9.84
CA ARG A 165 17.08 20.98 -10.43
C ARG A 165 18.21 20.72 -11.42
N ARG A 166 18.89 19.57 -11.28
CA ARG A 166 20.00 19.18 -12.17
C ARG A 166 19.52 18.45 -13.41
N VAL A 167 18.30 17.93 -13.39
CA VAL A 167 17.81 17.04 -14.45
C VAL A 167 16.60 17.59 -15.17
N LEU A 168 15.95 18.63 -14.61
CA LEU A 168 14.74 19.21 -15.17
C LEU A 168 14.83 20.73 -15.27
N PRO A 169 14.83 21.30 -16.48
CA PRO A 169 14.97 22.75 -16.68
C PRO A 169 13.84 23.57 -16.06
N PHE A 170 12.62 23.00 -16.04
CA PHE A 170 11.42 23.64 -15.50
C PHE A 170 11.09 23.19 -14.05
N HIS A 171 12.12 22.86 -13.27
CA HIS A 171 11.99 22.47 -11.85
C HIS A 171 11.31 23.52 -10.96
N ASN A 172 11.36 24.80 -11.36
CA ASN A 172 10.72 25.93 -10.67
C ASN A 172 9.20 25.76 -10.52
N LEU A 173 8.55 25.01 -11.41
CA LEU A 173 7.13 24.69 -11.29
C LEU A 173 6.84 23.78 -10.10
N PHE A 174 7.71 22.80 -9.84
CA PHE A 174 7.63 21.94 -8.67
C PHE A 174 7.83 22.72 -7.38
N GLU A 175 8.82 23.61 -7.37
CA GLU A 175 9.10 24.47 -6.23
C GLU A 175 7.94 25.43 -5.91
N SER A 176 7.38 26.06 -6.95
CA SER A 176 6.22 26.94 -6.82
C SER A 176 5.01 26.21 -6.25
N LEU A 177 4.75 24.98 -6.70
CA LEU A 177 3.64 24.18 -6.21
C LEU A 177 3.83 23.75 -4.75
N LEU A 178 5.06 23.37 -4.36
CA LEU A 178 5.39 23.05 -2.96
C LEU A 178 5.22 24.26 -2.03
N GLN A 179 5.57 25.45 -2.51
CA GLN A 179 5.45 26.70 -1.72
C GLN A 179 4.02 27.21 -1.63
N SER A 180 3.25 27.13 -2.71
CA SER A 180 1.86 27.62 -2.77
C SER A 180 0.88 26.71 -2.05
N GLY A 181 1.22 25.42 -1.84
CA GLY A 181 0.31 24.44 -1.28
C GLY A 181 -0.89 24.11 -2.18
N GLY A 182 -0.80 24.47 -3.48
CA GLY A 182 -1.81 24.15 -4.49
C GLY A 182 -1.99 22.65 -4.66
N GLU A 183 -3.17 22.24 -5.16
CA GLU A 183 -3.45 20.80 -5.35
C GLU A 183 -2.91 20.29 -6.68
N MET A 184 -3.04 21.07 -7.75
CA MET A 184 -2.68 20.68 -9.11
C MET A 184 -2.33 21.89 -9.97
N ILE A 185 -1.36 21.72 -10.86
CA ILE A 185 -1.02 22.68 -11.93
C ILE A 185 -0.87 21.90 -13.23
N GLU A 186 -1.51 22.40 -14.31
CA GLU A 186 -1.26 21.96 -15.67
C GLU A 186 -0.54 23.09 -16.43
N HIS A 187 0.52 22.75 -17.15
CA HIS A 187 1.33 23.73 -17.85
C HIS A 187 2.03 23.14 -19.06
N ASP A 188 2.00 23.89 -20.17
CA ASP A 188 2.73 23.53 -21.36
C ASP A 188 4.07 24.27 -21.40
N VAL A 189 5.14 23.53 -21.56
CA VAL A 189 6.50 24.06 -21.60
C VAL A 189 7.15 23.74 -22.93
N ARG A 190 7.76 24.76 -23.53
CA ARG A 190 8.62 24.59 -24.72
C ARG A 190 10.07 24.68 -24.29
N GLU A 191 10.85 23.68 -24.65
CA GLU A 191 12.30 23.68 -24.48
C GLU A 191 13.00 23.27 -25.78
N GLY A 192 13.64 24.24 -26.45
CA GLY A 192 14.18 24.04 -27.79
C GLY A 192 13.08 23.65 -28.78
N ASP A 193 13.24 22.47 -29.38
CA ASP A 193 12.29 21.90 -30.35
C ASP A 193 11.29 20.94 -29.70
N ASN A 194 11.37 20.73 -28.38
CA ASN A 194 10.49 19.87 -27.67
C ASN A 194 9.37 20.66 -26.99
N PHE A 195 8.17 20.06 -26.98
CA PHE A 195 7.00 20.56 -26.30
C PHE A 195 6.57 19.53 -25.24
N TYR A 196 6.42 19.99 -24.02
CA TYR A 196 6.04 19.14 -22.90
C TYR A 196 4.73 19.61 -22.31
N HIS A 197 3.79 18.69 -22.17
CA HIS A 197 2.63 18.88 -21.31
C HIS A 197 2.97 18.32 -19.93
N LEU A 198 2.76 19.15 -18.90
CA LEU A 198 3.08 18.87 -17.52
C LEU A 198 1.83 18.92 -16.69
N SER A 199 1.56 17.86 -15.96
CA SER A 199 0.53 17.81 -14.94
C SER A 199 1.20 17.53 -13.60
N LEU A 200 1.20 18.53 -12.70
CA LEU A 200 1.82 18.44 -11.37
C LEU A 200 0.74 18.33 -10.31
N VAL A 201 0.86 17.33 -9.44
CA VAL A 201 -0.11 17.05 -8.36
C VAL A 201 0.61 16.98 -7.03
N THR A 202 0.12 17.70 -6.03
CA THR A 202 0.66 17.66 -4.67
C THR A 202 0.09 16.49 -3.88
N ILE A 203 0.97 15.73 -3.25
CA ILE A 203 0.62 14.68 -2.28
C ILE A 203 0.82 15.27 -0.88
N GLN A 204 -0.19 15.98 -0.38
CA GLN A 204 -0.12 16.78 0.86
C GLN A 204 0.33 15.96 2.06
N GLN A 205 -0.16 14.71 2.21
CA GLN A 205 0.18 13.84 3.34
C GLN A 205 1.69 13.63 3.50
N TYR A 206 2.44 13.65 2.40
CA TYR A 206 3.88 13.35 2.38
C TYR A 206 4.73 14.57 1.98
N LYS A 207 4.11 15.73 1.77
CA LYS A 207 4.78 16.96 1.25
C LYS A 207 5.60 16.66 -0.01
N MET A 208 5.00 15.96 -0.95
CA MET A 208 5.62 15.57 -2.22
C MET A 208 4.83 16.12 -3.39
N VAL A 209 5.49 16.30 -4.51
CA VAL A 209 4.86 16.63 -5.80
C VAL A 209 5.13 15.51 -6.78
N CYS A 210 4.07 15.01 -7.39
CA CYS A 210 4.15 14.07 -8.51
C CYS A 210 3.97 14.85 -9.81
N GLY A 211 4.94 14.75 -10.73
CA GLY A 211 4.89 15.30 -12.08
C GLY A 211 4.65 14.21 -13.11
N ILE A 212 3.65 14.40 -13.95
CA ILE A 212 3.37 13.60 -15.14
C ILE A 212 3.79 14.43 -16.34
N ILE A 213 4.66 13.90 -17.19
CA ILE A 213 5.27 14.62 -18.31
C ILE A 213 5.01 13.86 -19.59
N GLN A 214 4.42 14.57 -20.54
CA GLN A 214 4.19 14.08 -21.88
C GLN A 214 4.99 14.92 -22.88
N ASN A 215 5.72 14.26 -23.79
CA ASN A 215 6.35 14.95 -24.91
C ASN A 215 5.33 15.01 -26.05
N LEU A 216 4.88 16.22 -26.39
CA LEU A 216 3.96 16.47 -27.50
C LEU A 216 4.80 16.58 -28.78
N ARG A 217 4.57 15.69 -29.73
CA ARG A 217 5.15 15.85 -31.08
C ARG A 217 4.33 16.87 -31.87
N ALA A 218 4.99 17.63 -32.74
CA ALA A 218 4.36 18.70 -33.53
C ALA A 218 3.03 18.34 -34.25
N PRO A 219 2.75 17.10 -34.68
CA PRO A 219 1.45 16.71 -35.22
C PRO A 219 0.30 16.69 -34.19
N GLU A 220 0.61 16.38 -32.93
CA GLU A 220 -0.41 16.29 -31.87
C GLU A 220 -0.93 17.65 -31.43
N MET A 221 -0.07 18.67 -31.48
CA MET A 221 -0.47 20.07 -31.19
C MET A 221 -1.42 20.69 -32.21
N GLN A 222 -1.45 20.21 -33.44
CA GLN A 222 -2.35 20.75 -34.47
C GLN A 222 -3.82 20.40 -34.24
N TYR A 223 -4.11 19.35 -33.46
CA TYR A 223 -5.48 18.93 -33.16
C TYR A 223 -6.08 19.64 -31.94
N GLU A 224 -5.28 20.03 -30.95
CA GLU A 224 -5.77 20.73 -29.75
C GLU A 224 -6.04 22.24 -30.00
N LEU A 225 -5.39 22.84 -31.00
CA LEU A 225 -5.60 24.25 -31.39
C LEU A 225 -6.83 24.45 -32.30
N LEU A 226 -7.48 23.38 -32.75
CA LEU A 226 -8.64 23.40 -33.65
C LEU A 226 -9.95 22.96 -32.98
N THR A 227 -9.95 22.67 -31.68
CA THR A 227 -11.12 22.38 -30.86
C THR A 227 -11.35 23.46 -29.82
#